data_81cb12a46ebdfc15d998f6078999d116
#
_entry.id   81cb12a46ebdfc15d998f6078999d116
#
_cell.length_a   1.000
_cell.length_b   1.000
_cell.length_c   1.000
_cell.angle_alpha   90.00
_cell.angle_beta   90.00
_cell.angle_gamma   90.00
#
_symmetry.space_group_name_H-M   'P 1'
#
loop_
_entity.id
_entity.type
_entity.pdbx_description
1 polymer ?
#
loop_
_entity_poly.entity_id
_entity_poly.type
_entity_poly.pdbx_seq_one_letter_code
_entity_poly.pdbx_strand_id
1 'polypeptide(L)'
;HIVDLGIEIDELSFYPSQSTFYQIEDNIDISVSYSVQNSHFEEGVYIDESLSSESRAGYFPSENLVISDPLIFRGLVIRQITFYPYRLNLFTGELEVYDDVDFSIEEYEVEDVRNYHQKKRSKAFEPLYESMIINYESSTREEDYQSPAILYICGGSSLSNSYVQELIDWRHKTGHIIYTATTGEIGSSSSAIKNYIENLYESSENPPEIVGLIGDTSGSYSIGYFTESWSGYSGAGDMPYSLLDGNDLLPEVFIGRISVGSSSDLSNVINKTLAYEKATYLSQISDEWYERAALCGDPSSSGNSTVITNEYVANIMEAYGFEDVNGNYGNGNYSNWMEDQLEYGCLYMNYRGYYGSSGFGSGEINGANNGYKNPFAVFITCGTGDFNSTSLSEQLFRA
;
A
#
# COMPACT_ATOMS: atom_id res chain seq x y z
N HIS A 1 14.02 7.45 -0.55
CA HIS A 1 14.62 7.29 -1.88
C HIS A 1 16.12 7.40 -1.75
N ILE A 2 16.84 6.29 -1.97
CA ILE A 2 18.28 6.34 -2.24
C ILE A 2 18.39 6.96 -3.63
N VAL A 3 18.73 8.23 -3.71
CA VAL A 3 19.26 8.77 -4.93
C VAL A 3 20.62 8.08 -5.08
N ASP A 4 20.82 7.33 -6.16
CA ASP A 4 22.14 6.78 -6.47
C ASP A 4 23.06 7.96 -6.81
N LEU A 5 23.74 8.44 -5.79
CA LEU A 5 24.70 9.54 -5.88
C LEU A 5 26.08 9.03 -6.27
N GLY A 6 26.22 7.73 -6.62
CA GLY A 6 27.52 7.10 -6.81
C GLY A 6 28.35 7.06 -5.52
N ILE A 7 27.69 7.05 -4.36
CA ILE A 7 28.33 6.90 -3.06
C ILE A 7 28.30 5.42 -2.69
N GLU A 8 29.43 4.75 -2.76
CA GLU A 8 29.60 3.43 -2.14
C GLU A 8 29.78 3.64 -0.63
N ILE A 9 28.82 3.16 0.13
CA ILE A 9 28.83 3.22 1.59
C ILE A 9 29.23 1.86 2.10
N ASP A 10 30.53 1.66 2.34
CA ASP A 10 31.04 0.50 3.07
C ASP A 10 30.80 0.74 4.58
N GLU A 11 29.84 0.00 5.15
CA GLU A 11 29.54 -0.10 6.59
C GLU A 11 28.88 1.13 7.26
N LEU A 12 28.26 2.06 6.56
CA LEU A 12 27.46 3.09 7.22
C LEU A 12 26.12 2.52 7.72
N SER A 13 25.82 2.76 8.99
CA SER A 13 24.46 2.72 9.47
C SER A 13 23.62 3.67 8.64
N PHE A 14 22.56 3.15 8.02
CA PHE A 14 21.67 3.90 7.14
C PHE A 14 20.89 4.93 7.99
N TYR A 15 21.07 6.21 7.71
CA TYR A 15 20.30 7.29 8.33
C TYR A 15 19.19 7.75 7.36
N PRO A 16 17.99 7.15 7.41
CA PRO A 16 16.90 7.53 6.52
C PRO A 16 16.40 8.94 6.85
N SER A 17 15.94 9.68 5.83
CA SER A 17 15.14 10.87 6.08
C SER A 17 13.89 10.50 6.88
N GLN A 18 13.50 11.37 7.82
CA GLN A 18 12.27 11.24 8.57
C GLN A 18 11.22 12.17 7.95
N SER A 19 10.05 11.64 7.69
CA SER A 19 8.94 12.43 7.16
C SER A 19 7.70 12.24 8.02
N THR A 20 7.01 13.33 8.27
CA THR A 20 5.71 13.35 8.93
C THR A 20 4.80 14.35 8.24
N PHE A 21 3.52 14.30 8.57
CA PHE A 21 2.54 15.27 8.08
C PHE A 21 2.01 16.13 9.22
N TYR A 22 1.65 17.35 8.88
CA TYR A 22 1.02 18.30 9.79
C TYR A 22 -0.26 18.82 9.14
N GLN A 23 -1.40 18.65 9.81
CA GLN A 23 -2.68 19.16 9.33
C GLN A 23 -2.75 20.68 9.56
N ILE A 24 -3.26 21.39 8.55
CA ILE A 24 -3.49 22.83 8.59
C ILE A 24 -4.95 23.14 8.24
N GLU A 25 -5.46 24.28 8.72
CA GLU A 25 -6.76 24.81 8.35
C GLU A 25 -6.68 25.62 7.04
N ASP A 26 -7.84 25.94 6.44
CA ASP A 26 -7.94 26.61 5.13
C ASP A 26 -7.19 27.94 5.04
N ASN A 27 -7.11 28.68 6.17
CA ASN A 27 -6.46 29.98 6.25
C ASN A 27 -5.18 29.98 7.11
N ILE A 28 -4.70 28.79 7.48
CA ILE A 28 -3.50 28.62 8.29
C ILE A 28 -2.40 27.98 7.47
N ASP A 29 -1.20 28.42 7.68
CA ASP A 29 0.00 27.77 7.20
C ASP A 29 1.04 27.62 8.31
N ILE A 30 2.11 26.90 8.07
CA ILE A 30 3.15 26.62 9.07
C ILE A 30 4.52 27.07 8.59
N SER A 31 5.33 27.53 9.56
CA SER A 31 6.78 27.56 9.45
C SER A 31 7.39 26.57 10.42
N VAL A 32 8.43 25.90 10.00
CA VAL A 32 9.15 24.93 10.83
C VAL A 32 10.61 25.36 10.92
N SER A 33 11.12 25.37 12.13
CA SER A 33 12.54 25.58 12.40
C SER A 33 13.10 24.44 13.24
N TYR A 34 14.40 24.25 13.19
CA TYR A 34 15.08 23.24 14.00
C TYR A 34 16.39 23.78 14.61
N SER A 35 16.81 23.19 15.70
CA SER A 35 18.12 23.40 16.30
C SER A 35 18.78 22.10 16.67
N VAL A 36 20.03 21.90 16.23
CA VAL A 36 20.81 20.72 16.56
C VAL A 36 21.39 20.88 17.96
N GLN A 37 21.06 19.99 18.85
CA GLN A 37 21.55 19.96 20.23
C GLN A 37 22.82 19.13 20.37
N ASN A 38 22.92 18.05 19.58
CA ASN A 38 24.09 17.18 19.53
C ASN A 38 24.31 16.61 18.14
N SER A 39 25.56 16.49 17.71
CA SER A 39 25.97 15.86 16.46
C SER A 39 27.33 15.19 16.61
N HIS A 40 27.61 14.24 15.72
CA HIS A 40 28.92 13.63 15.60
C HIS A 40 29.33 13.52 14.12
N PHE A 41 30.62 13.33 13.87
CA PHE A 41 31.14 13.13 12.54
C PHE A 41 31.48 11.66 12.31
N GLU A 42 30.98 11.12 11.19
CA GLU A 42 31.34 9.80 10.69
C GLU A 42 32.55 9.90 9.78
N GLU A 43 33.53 9.01 9.98
CA GLU A 43 34.71 8.90 9.13
C GLU A 43 34.52 7.79 8.08
N GLY A 44 35.12 7.95 6.91
CA GLY A 44 35.19 6.90 5.89
C GLY A 44 34.09 6.93 4.83
N VAL A 45 33.36 8.02 4.72
CA VAL A 45 32.40 8.19 3.60
C VAL A 45 33.17 8.36 2.30
N TYR A 46 32.98 7.41 1.38
CA TYR A 46 33.60 7.47 0.04
C TYR A 46 32.72 8.26 -0.91
N ILE A 47 33.27 9.30 -1.55
CA ILE A 47 32.62 10.02 -2.63
C ILE A 47 33.20 9.55 -3.94
N ASP A 48 32.36 9.09 -4.87
CA ASP A 48 32.79 8.64 -6.19
C ASP A 48 33.60 9.74 -6.91
N GLU A 49 34.86 9.44 -7.24
CA GLU A 49 35.75 10.36 -7.94
C GLU A 49 35.29 10.66 -9.37
N SER A 50 34.38 9.90 -9.95
CA SER A 50 33.81 10.14 -11.28
C SER A 50 32.86 11.33 -11.33
N LEU A 51 32.33 11.81 -10.18
CA LEU A 51 31.50 13.01 -10.10
C LEU A 51 32.32 14.27 -10.52
N SER A 52 31.70 15.12 -11.31
CA SER A 52 32.35 16.38 -11.72
C SER A 52 32.65 17.27 -10.52
N SER A 53 33.69 18.14 -10.63
CA SER A 53 34.01 19.06 -9.54
C SER A 53 32.90 20.05 -9.21
N GLU A 54 31.99 20.32 -10.15
CA GLU A 54 30.80 21.13 -9.92
C GLU A 54 29.74 20.36 -9.13
N SER A 55 29.63 19.04 -9.36
CA SER A 55 28.74 18.16 -8.60
C SER A 55 29.22 17.89 -7.17
N ARG A 56 30.50 18.14 -6.87
CA ARG A 56 31.11 18.02 -5.54
C ARG A 56 31.09 19.30 -4.72
N ALA A 57 30.52 20.39 -5.24
CA ALA A 57 30.45 21.65 -4.53
C ALA A 57 29.17 21.68 -3.66
N GLY A 58 29.35 21.82 -2.35
CA GLY A 58 28.24 22.01 -1.42
C GLY A 58 28.00 20.86 -0.44
N TYR A 59 26.79 20.79 0.02
CA TYR A 59 26.35 19.78 0.99
C TYR A 59 25.20 18.96 0.42
N PHE A 60 25.10 17.69 0.87
CA PHE A 60 23.95 16.85 0.65
C PHE A 60 23.37 16.40 2.00
N PRO A 61 22.05 16.53 2.20
CA PRO A 61 21.12 17.29 1.35
C PRO A 61 21.49 18.79 1.32
N SER A 62 21.02 19.51 0.30
CA SER A 62 21.22 20.98 0.20
C SER A 62 20.51 21.71 1.35
N GLU A 63 19.36 21.18 1.77
CA GLU A 63 18.56 21.63 2.91
C GLU A 63 18.19 20.43 3.78
N ASN A 64 18.41 20.55 5.08
CA ASN A 64 18.08 19.48 6.01
C ASN A 64 16.59 19.39 6.32
N LEU A 65 15.86 20.50 6.20
CA LEU A 65 14.43 20.60 6.44
C LEU A 65 13.72 21.04 5.18
N VAL A 66 12.77 20.23 4.73
CA VAL A 66 11.94 20.51 3.56
C VAL A 66 10.47 20.44 3.96
N ILE A 67 9.70 21.47 3.59
CA ILE A 67 8.25 21.52 3.79
C ILE A 67 7.60 21.51 2.40
N SER A 68 6.69 20.59 2.16
CA SER A 68 5.98 20.50 0.87
C SER A 68 5.06 21.69 0.65
N ASP A 69 4.60 21.88 -0.57
CA ASP A 69 3.36 22.61 -0.82
C ASP A 69 2.18 21.90 -0.11
N PRO A 70 1.04 22.60 0.09
CA PRO A 70 -0.15 21.95 0.64
C PRO A 70 -0.56 20.73 -0.18
N LEU A 71 -0.80 19.62 0.50
CA LEU A 71 -1.27 18.36 -0.06
C LEU A 71 -2.69 18.11 0.44
N ILE A 72 -3.45 17.32 -0.31
CA ILE A 72 -4.82 16.96 0.07
C ILE A 72 -4.85 15.46 0.38
N PHE A 73 -5.32 15.12 1.56
CA PHE A 73 -5.50 13.74 1.97
C PHE A 73 -6.95 13.51 2.39
N ARG A 74 -7.78 13.10 1.45
CA ARG A 74 -9.23 12.88 1.60
C ARG A 74 -9.92 14.01 2.40
N GLY A 75 -9.79 15.24 1.88
CA GLY A 75 -10.41 16.43 2.48
C GLY A 75 -9.68 17.04 3.66
N LEU A 76 -8.56 16.49 4.10
CA LEU A 76 -7.63 17.15 4.99
C LEU A 76 -6.57 17.89 4.20
N VAL A 77 -6.26 19.11 4.60
CA VAL A 77 -5.11 19.84 4.06
C VAL A 77 -3.92 19.62 4.98
N ILE A 78 -2.83 19.16 4.42
CA ILE A 78 -1.64 18.80 5.19
C ILE A 78 -0.37 19.34 4.54
N ARG A 79 0.67 19.50 5.34
CA ARG A 79 2.05 19.75 4.90
C ARG A 79 2.90 18.54 5.23
N GLN A 80 3.69 18.06 4.28
CA GLN A 80 4.75 17.10 4.58
C GLN A 80 5.97 17.84 5.07
N ILE A 81 6.46 17.45 6.24
CA ILE A 81 7.69 17.92 6.84
C ILE A 81 8.71 16.80 6.72
N THR A 82 9.77 17.02 5.96
CA THR A 82 10.84 16.04 5.78
C THR A 82 12.12 16.60 6.36
N PHE A 83 12.75 15.81 7.23
CA PHE A 83 14.02 16.16 7.85
C PHE A 83 15.08 15.11 7.55
N TYR A 84 16.25 15.58 7.17
CA TYR A 84 17.44 14.75 6.94
C TYR A 84 18.37 14.92 8.14
N PRO A 85 18.51 13.90 9.00
CA PRO A 85 19.30 14.01 10.23
C PRO A 85 20.81 13.92 9.98
N TYR A 86 21.27 14.34 8.84
CA TYR A 86 22.68 14.34 8.47
C TYR A 86 23.01 15.42 7.44
N ARG A 87 24.32 15.73 7.31
CA ARG A 87 24.84 16.67 6.34
C ARG A 87 26.20 16.20 5.83
N LEU A 88 26.27 15.80 4.58
CA LEU A 88 27.50 15.37 3.92
C LEU A 88 28.14 16.56 3.16
N ASN A 89 29.39 16.86 3.49
CA ASN A 89 30.18 17.79 2.71
C ASN A 89 30.73 17.07 1.47
N LEU A 90 30.20 17.39 0.31
CA LEU A 90 30.56 16.74 -0.95
C LEU A 90 32.00 17.02 -1.40
N PHE A 91 32.67 18.01 -0.82
CA PHE A 91 34.07 18.34 -1.15
C PHE A 91 35.07 17.60 -0.25
N THR A 92 34.76 17.53 1.08
CA THR A 92 35.69 16.90 2.05
C THR A 92 35.35 15.44 2.30
N GLY A 93 34.11 14.99 2.03
CA GLY A 93 33.61 13.67 2.40
C GLY A 93 33.25 13.53 3.88
N GLU A 94 33.23 14.64 4.63
CA GLU A 94 32.82 14.62 6.03
C GLU A 94 31.30 14.52 6.13
N LEU A 95 30.79 13.50 6.84
CA LEU A 95 29.40 13.29 7.18
C LEU A 95 29.16 13.70 8.63
N GLU A 96 28.39 14.75 8.84
CA GLU A 96 27.86 15.12 10.14
C GLU A 96 26.49 14.48 10.34
N VAL A 97 26.32 13.77 11.44
CA VAL A 97 25.04 13.13 11.83
C VAL A 97 24.49 13.87 13.04
N TYR A 98 23.20 14.21 12.98
CA TYR A 98 22.49 14.90 14.05
C TYR A 98 21.81 13.89 14.97
N ASP A 99 22.31 13.81 16.21
CA ASP A 99 21.86 12.83 17.22
C ASP A 99 20.66 13.33 18.00
N ASP A 100 20.59 14.65 18.22
CA ASP A 100 19.53 15.27 19.01
C ASP A 100 19.13 16.61 18.38
N VAL A 101 17.85 16.74 18.03
CA VAL A 101 17.32 17.89 17.29
C VAL A 101 15.96 18.32 17.85
N ASP A 102 15.90 19.57 18.25
CA ASP A 102 14.63 20.21 18.64
C ASP A 102 13.94 20.83 17.42
N PHE A 103 12.63 20.64 17.31
CA PHE A 103 11.79 21.27 16.30
C PHE A 103 10.81 22.27 16.92
N SER A 104 10.57 23.36 16.20
CA SER A 104 9.50 24.31 16.53
C SER A 104 8.62 24.50 15.29
N ILE A 105 7.31 24.33 15.47
CA ILE A 105 6.29 24.58 14.44
C ILE A 105 5.48 25.79 14.88
N GLU A 106 5.40 26.80 14.02
CA GLU A 106 4.61 28.00 14.25
C GLU A 106 3.54 28.13 13.17
N GLU A 107 2.28 28.25 13.60
CA GLU A 107 1.13 28.50 12.71
C GLU A 107 0.98 30.01 12.46
N TYR A 108 0.63 30.37 11.23
CA TYR A 108 0.34 31.75 10.85
C TYR A 108 -0.81 31.85 9.86
N GLU A 109 -1.56 32.93 9.91
CA GLU A 109 -2.66 33.20 8.97
C GLU A 109 -2.15 33.53 7.57
N VAL A 110 -2.82 32.99 6.54
CA VAL A 110 -2.58 33.32 5.13
C VAL A 110 -3.80 34.01 4.52
N GLU A 111 -3.56 34.98 3.63
CA GLU A 111 -4.65 35.71 2.95
C GLU A 111 -5.37 34.86 1.89
N ASP A 112 -4.70 33.87 1.34
CA ASP A 112 -5.25 32.97 0.32
C ASP A 112 -6.00 31.82 1.00
N VAL A 113 -7.31 32.02 1.20
CA VAL A 113 -8.18 31.00 1.77
C VAL A 113 -8.37 29.88 0.78
N ARG A 114 -7.87 28.71 1.11
CA ARG A 114 -7.99 27.51 0.31
C ARG A 114 -9.42 27.00 0.40
N ASN A 115 -10.19 27.13 -0.68
CA ASN A 115 -11.55 26.60 -0.76
C ASN A 115 -11.54 25.09 -1.04
N TYR A 116 -11.08 24.30 -0.09
CA TYR A 116 -11.24 22.86 -0.16
C TYR A 116 -12.65 22.47 0.33
N HIS A 117 -13.31 21.59 -0.41
CA HIS A 117 -14.59 21.08 0.03
C HIS A 117 -14.39 20.22 1.28
N GLN A 118 -14.68 20.78 2.46
CA GLN A 118 -14.69 19.98 3.68
C GLN A 118 -15.66 18.82 3.52
N LYS A 119 -15.12 17.62 3.53
CA LYS A 119 -15.90 16.37 3.55
C LYS A 119 -16.05 15.89 4.99
N LYS A 120 -17.11 15.16 5.26
CA LYS A 120 -17.20 14.42 6.52
C LYS A 120 -16.03 13.46 6.64
N ARG A 121 -15.55 13.23 7.84
CA ARG A 121 -14.46 12.29 8.12
C ARG A 121 -14.84 10.86 7.72
N SER A 122 -13.85 10.06 7.42
CA SER A 122 -13.99 8.64 7.10
C SER A 122 -13.37 7.79 8.20
N LYS A 123 -14.16 6.94 8.83
CA LYS A 123 -13.62 5.99 9.82
C LYS A 123 -12.62 5.00 9.24
N ALA A 124 -12.73 4.70 7.95
CA ALA A 124 -11.79 3.81 7.28
C ALA A 124 -10.39 4.44 7.13
N PHE A 125 -10.31 5.78 7.08
CA PHE A 125 -9.05 6.52 6.97
C PHE A 125 -8.45 6.94 8.32
N GLU A 126 -9.22 6.90 9.43
CA GLU A 126 -8.72 7.29 10.75
C GLU A 126 -7.38 6.66 11.13
N PRO A 127 -7.17 5.33 10.96
CA PRO A 127 -5.88 4.73 11.31
C PRO A 127 -4.70 5.28 10.53
N LEU A 128 -4.91 5.73 9.28
CA LEU A 128 -3.88 6.37 8.48
C LEU A 128 -3.58 7.78 8.99
N TYR A 129 -4.62 8.57 9.27
CA TYR A 129 -4.46 9.91 9.80
C TYR A 129 -3.72 9.90 11.14
N GLU A 130 -4.15 9.05 12.08
CA GLU A 130 -3.51 8.90 13.39
C GLU A 130 -2.04 8.44 13.30
N SER A 131 -1.71 7.63 12.30
CA SER A 131 -0.34 7.13 12.13
C SER A 131 0.60 8.08 11.39
N MET A 132 0.06 8.96 10.55
CA MET A 132 0.86 9.79 9.64
C MET A 132 0.91 11.27 10.03
N ILE A 133 -0.15 11.81 10.66
CA ILE A 133 -0.33 13.24 10.92
C ILE A 133 -0.11 13.51 12.41
N ILE A 134 0.95 14.26 12.74
CA ILE A 134 1.40 14.42 14.13
C ILE A 134 0.46 15.23 15.02
N ASN A 135 -0.35 16.12 14.44
CA ASN A 135 -1.33 16.92 15.16
C ASN A 135 -2.78 16.51 14.88
N TYR A 136 -2.98 15.28 14.33
CA TYR A 136 -4.33 14.80 14.07
C TYR A 136 -5.05 14.41 15.37
N GLU A 137 -6.28 14.85 15.50
CA GLU A 137 -7.18 14.45 16.58
C GLU A 137 -8.45 13.83 15.99
N SER A 138 -8.69 12.56 16.31
CA SER A 138 -9.93 11.86 15.92
C SER A 138 -11.14 12.48 16.63
N SER A 139 -12.30 12.45 15.96
CA SER A 139 -13.53 12.94 16.58
C SER A 139 -14.22 11.83 17.39
N THR A 140 -14.75 12.21 18.54
CA THR A 140 -15.61 11.31 19.34
C THR A 140 -17.09 11.39 18.94
N ARG A 141 -17.45 12.25 17.96
CA ARG A 141 -18.83 12.51 17.55
C ARG A 141 -19.16 11.77 16.26
N GLU A 142 -20.15 10.89 16.31
CA GLU A 142 -20.60 10.10 15.13
C GLU A 142 -21.07 10.97 13.96
N GLU A 143 -21.68 12.12 14.24
CA GLU A 143 -22.16 13.04 13.21
C GLU A 143 -21.06 13.68 12.36
N ASP A 144 -19.81 13.67 12.83
CA ASP A 144 -18.66 14.19 12.08
C ASP A 144 -18.19 13.18 11.00
N TYR A 145 -18.66 11.93 11.08
CA TYR A 145 -18.31 10.88 10.15
C TYR A 145 -19.38 10.67 9.08
N GLN A 146 -18.95 10.33 7.89
CA GLN A 146 -19.84 9.83 6.85
C GLN A 146 -20.28 8.39 7.15
N SER A 147 -21.38 7.96 6.53
CA SER A 147 -21.73 6.54 6.47
C SER A 147 -20.74 5.77 5.60
N PRO A 148 -20.31 4.56 5.99
CA PRO A 148 -19.40 3.74 5.17
C PRO A 148 -19.96 3.51 3.76
N ALA A 149 -19.16 3.75 2.73
CA ALA A 149 -19.60 3.66 1.35
C ALA A 149 -18.58 2.94 0.46
N ILE A 150 -19.08 2.07 -0.42
CA ILE A 150 -18.29 1.30 -1.38
C ILE A 150 -18.82 1.55 -2.78
N LEU A 151 -17.93 1.77 -3.73
CA LEU A 151 -18.26 1.78 -5.17
C LEU A 151 -17.73 0.51 -5.82
N TYR A 152 -18.59 -0.23 -6.51
CA TYR A 152 -18.17 -1.31 -7.39
C TYR A 152 -18.28 -0.89 -8.86
N ILE A 153 -17.13 -0.87 -9.55
CA ILE A 153 -17.06 -0.73 -11.01
C ILE A 153 -17.04 -2.13 -11.60
N CYS A 154 -18.07 -2.47 -12.35
CA CYS A 154 -18.30 -3.82 -12.87
C CYS A 154 -17.97 -3.90 -14.36
N GLY A 155 -17.02 -4.73 -14.75
CA GLY A 155 -16.65 -4.99 -16.12
C GLY A 155 -17.74 -5.74 -16.89
N GLY A 156 -18.11 -5.27 -18.09
CA GLY A 156 -19.08 -5.93 -18.95
C GLY A 156 -20.40 -6.23 -18.24
N SER A 157 -20.77 -7.52 -18.19
CA SER A 157 -22.01 -7.98 -17.55
C SER A 157 -21.83 -8.50 -16.13
N SER A 158 -20.68 -8.29 -15.50
CA SER A 158 -20.37 -8.88 -14.18
C SER A 158 -21.36 -8.44 -13.10
N LEU A 159 -21.89 -7.21 -13.15
CA LEU A 159 -22.90 -6.72 -12.19
C LEU A 159 -24.16 -7.60 -12.14
N SER A 160 -24.61 -8.16 -13.27
CA SER A 160 -25.78 -9.03 -13.32
C SER A 160 -25.50 -10.48 -12.86
N ASN A 161 -24.26 -10.81 -12.54
CA ASN A 161 -23.90 -12.12 -12.03
C ASN A 161 -24.40 -12.29 -10.57
N SER A 162 -24.98 -13.47 -10.25
CA SER A 162 -25.59 -13.73 -8.94
C SER A 162 -24.58 -13.64 -7.79
N TYR A 163 -23.33 -14.00 -8.00
CA TYR A 163 -22.28 -13.90 -6.96
C TYR A 163 -21.96 -12.43 -6.64
N VAL A 164 -21.89 -11.56 -7.67
CA VAL A 164 -21.71 -10.13 -7.42
C VAL A 164 -22.90 -9.52 -6.67
N GLN A 165 -24.13 -9.93 -7.01
CA GLN A 165 -25.32 -9.52 -6.26
C GLN A 165 -25.27 -9.99 -4.81
N GLU A 166 -24.80 -11.21 -4.55
CA GLU A 166 -24.63 -11.73 -3.18
C GLU A 166 -23.59 -10.93 -2.38
N LEU A 167 -22.48 -10.52 -3.02
CA LEU A 167 -21.48 -9.65 -2.40
C LEU A 167 -22.09 -8.29 -2.04
N ILE A 168 -22.82 -7.66 -2.97
CA ILE A 168 -23.51 -6.38 -2.76
C ILE A 168 -24.52 -6.49 -1.61
N ASP A 169 -25.36 -7.53 -1.59
CA ASP A 169 -26.33 -7.78 -0.52
C ASP A 169 -25.66 -7.96 0.83
N TRP A 170 -24.50 -8.62 0.86
CA TRP A 170 -23.73 -8.78 2.08
C TRP A 170 -23.18 -7.45 2.58
N ARG A 171 -22.62 -6.62 1.70
CA ARG A 171 -22.13 -5.29 2.05
C ARG A 171 -23.25 -4.38 2.57
N HIS A 172 -24.43 -4.41 1.99
CA HIS A 172 -25.60 -3.71 2.54
C HIS A 172 -25.96 -4.20 3.95
N LYS A 173 -25.94 -5.52 4.18
CA LYS A 173 -26.22 -6.10 5.51
C LYS A 173 -25.19 -5.71 6.56
N THR A 174 -23.97 -5.45 6.15
CA THR A 174 -22.89 -4.97 7.04
C THR A 174 -22.85 -3.44 7.19
N GLY A 175 -23.86 -2.73 6.65
CA GLY A 175 -24.06 -1.30 6.92
C GLY A 175 -23.45 -0.33 5.90
N HIS A 176 -22.97 -0.84 4.76
CA HIS A 176 -22.38 0.02 3.74
C HIS A 176 -23.44 0.57 2.77
N ILE A 177 -23.25 1.82 2.37
CA ILE A 177 -23.88 2.38 1.16
C ILE A 177 -23.12 1.81 -0.04
N ILE A 178 -23.85 1.24 -1.02
CA ILE A 178 -23.23 0.64 -2.19
C ILE A 178 -23.62 1.43 -3.44
N TYR A 179 -22.61 1.95 -4.12
CA TYR A 179 -22.70 2.50 -5.46
C TYR A 179 -22.24 1.43 -6.45
N THR A 180 -22.87 1.38 -7.61
CA THR A 180 -22.46 0.47 -8.69
C THR A 180 -22.48 1.19 -10.02
N ALA A 181 -21.53 0.85 -10.88
CA ALA A 181 -21.52 1.28 -12.29
C ALA A 181 -20.93 0.16 -13.15
N THR A 182 -21.40 0.06 -14.39
CA THR A 182 -20.84 -0.87 -15.36
C THR A 182 -19.96 -0.14 -16.37
N THR A 183 -18.96 -0.82 -16.91
CA THR A 183 -18.14 -0.26 -17.99
C THR A 183 -18.95 0.03 -19.27
N GLY A 184 -20.13 -0.57 -19.41
CA GLY A 184 -21.07 -0.26 -20.47
C GLY A 184 -21.76 1.11 -20.31
N GLU A 185 -21.98 1.56 -19.08
CA GLU A 185 -22.61 2.85 -18.75
C GLU A 185 -21.61 4.00 -18.75
N ILE A 186 -20.41 3.80 -18.17
CA ILE A 186 -19.45 4.87 -17.91
C ILE A 186 -18.28 4.90 -18.90
N GLY A 187 -18.13 3.87 -19.73
CA GLY A 187 -16.95 3.64 -20.58
C GLY A 187 -15.93 2.71 -19.92
N SER A 188 -15.17 1.99 -20.77
CA SER A 188 -14.21 0.97 -20.33
C SER A 188 -12.76 1.47 -20.24
N SER A 189 -12.46 2.69 -20.69
CA SER A 189 -11.11 3.26 -20.58
C SER A 189 -10.80 3.68 -19.15
N SER A 190 -9.52 3.59 -18.78
CA SER A 190 -9.07 4.05 -17.47
C SER A 190 -9.47 5.50 -17.18
N SER A 191 -9.34 6.40 -18.15
CA SER A 191 -9.75 7.80 -17.98
C SER A 191 -11.25 7.96 -17.72
N ALA A 192 -12.12 7.21 -18.45
CA ALA A 192 -13.57 7.30 -18.25
C ALA A 192 -13.96 6.79 -16.85
N ILE A 193 -13.37 5.70 -16.41
CA ILE A 193 -13.58 5.11 -15.07
C ILE A 193 -13.10 6.09 -13.99
N LYS A 194 -11.89 6.64 -14.13
CA LYS A 194 -11.36 7.62 -13.17
C LYS A 194 -12.28 8.84 -13.05
N ASN A 195 -12.67 9.44 -14.16
CA ASN A 195 -13.59 10.59 -14.17
C ASN A 195 -14.94 10.28 -13.49
N TYR A 196 -15.44 9.05 -13.63
CA TYR A 196 -16.65 8.64 -12.93
C TYR A 196 -16.42 8.57 -11.40
N ILE A 197 -15.31 7.99 -10.96
CA ILE A 197 -14.94 7.90 -9.53
C ILE A 197 -14.80 9.32 -8.95
N GLU A 198 -14.07 10.22 -9.62
CA GLU A 198 -13.89 11.62 -9.23
C GLU A 198 -15.24 12.33 -9.07
N ASN A 199 -16.10 12.27 -10.11
CA ASN A 199 -17.42 12.90 -10.05
C ASN A 199 -18.30 12.37 -8.92
N LEU A 200 -18.26 11.06 -8.65
CA LEU A 200 -19.01 10.47 -7.54
C LEU A 200 -18.42 10.89 -6.20
N TYR A 201 -17.10 10.92 -6.08
CA TYR A 201 -16.40 11.38 -4.89
C TYR A 201 -16.75 12.85 -4.57
N GLU A 202 -16.74 13.72 -5.55
CA GLU A 202 -17.04 15.14 -5.39
C GLU A 202 -18.51 15.43 -5.05
N SER A 203 -19.43 14.76 -5.72
CA SER A 203 -20.87 15.09 -5.68
C SER A 203 -21.66 14.38 -4.59
N SER A 204 -21.12 13.29 -4.01
CA SER A 204 -21.87 12.49 -3.04
C SER A 204 -21.81 13.07 -1.62
N GLU A 205 -22.89 12.95 -0.87
CA GLU A 205 -22.93 13.24 0.56
C GLU A 205 -22.06 12.24 1.37
N ASN A 206 -22.05 10.99 0.94
CA ASN A 206 -21.19 9.92 1.48
C ASN A 206 -20.33 9.37 0.34
N PRO A 207 -19.21 10.02 0.01
CA PRO A 207 -18.34 9.58 -1.07
C PRO A 207 -17.74 8.21 -0.77
N PRO A 208 -17.48 7.37 -1.79
CA PRO A 208 -16.92 6.05 -1.56
C PRO A 208 -15.59 6.15 -0.81
N GLU A 209 -15.43 5.29 0.18
CA GLU A 209 -14.15 5.07 0.89
C GLU A 209 -13.35 3.98 0.20
N ILE A 210 -14.05 3.04 -0.42
CA ILE A 210 -13.47 1.89 -1.11
C ILE A 210 -14.02 1.83 -2.52
N VAL A 211 -13.17 1.61 -3.50
CA VAL A 211 -13.53 1.33 -4.88
C VAL A 211 -13.06 -0.08 -5.24
N GLY A 212 -14.00 -0.95 -5.56
CA GLY A 212 -13.75 -2.30 -6.02
C GLY A 212 -13.93 -2.41 -7.54
N LEU A 213 -12.87 -2.79 -8.25
CA LEU A 213 -12.92 -3.04 -9.69
C LEU A 213 -13.21 -4.54 -9.92
N ILE A 214 -14.43 -4.89 -10.33
CA ILE A 214 -14.84 -6.29 -10.58
C ILE A 214 -14.60 -6.64 -12.03
N GLY A 215 -13.42 -7.14 -12.35
CA GLY A 215 -13.00 -7.51 -13.70
C GLY A 215 -11.49 -7.55 -13.89
N ASP A 216 -11.09 -8.23 -14.96
CA ASP A 216 -9.72 -8.35 -15.43
C ASP A 216 -9.39 -7.21 -16.42
N THR A 217 -8.17 -7.14 -16.93
CA THR A 217 -7.76 -6.20 -17.99
C THR A 217 -8.27 -6.63 -19.37
N SER A 218 -8.70 -7.86 -19.53
CA SER A 218 -9.16 -8.47 -20.78
C SER A 218 -10.39 -9.36 -20.58
N GLY A 219 -10.93 -9.88 -21.69
CA GLY A 219 -12.07 -10.80 -21.64
C GLY A 219 -13.42 -10.14 -21.46
N SER A 220 -14.42 -10.92 -21.02
CA SER A 220 -15.82 -10.50 -20.94
C SER A 220 -16.10 -9.47 -19.84
N TYR A 221 -15.25 -9.41 -18.83
CA TYR A 221 -15.35 -8.51 -17.70
C TYR A 221 -14.22 -7.48 -17.67
N SER A 222 -13.77 -7.03 -18.86
CA SER A 222 -12.62 -6.14 -18.93
C SER A 222 -12.88 -4.77 -18.30
N ILE A 223 -11.87 -4.32 -17.54
CA ILE A 223 -11.77 -3.00 -16.93
C ILE A 223 -10.41 -2.41 -17.29
N GLY A 224 -10.39 -1.18 -17.78
CA GLY A 224 -9.16 -0.46 -18.10
C GLY A 224 -8.22 -0.36 -16.90
N TYR A 225 -6.95 -0.12 -17.18
CA TYR A 225 -5.90 0.11 -16.20
C TYR A 225 -4.97 1.23 -16.70
N PHE A 226 -4.13 1.75 -15.82
CA PHE A 226 -3.07 2.68 -16.20
C PHE A 226 -1.78 1.92 -16.43
N THR A 227 -0.96 2.41 -17.36
CA THR A 227 0.42 1.96 -17.48
C THR A 227 1.28 2.84 -16.59
N GLU A 228 1.88 2.24 -15.59
CA GLU A 228 2.79 2.92 -14.69
C GLU A 228 4.22 2.52 -15.02
N SER A 229 5.13 3.47 -14.93
CA SER A 229 6.54 3.25 -15.28
C SER A 229 7.44 3.87 -14.22
N TRP A 230 8.45 3.12 -13.80
CA TRP A 230 9.44 3.56 -12.83
C TRP A 230 10.80 2.95 -13.13
N SER A 231 11.82 3.80 -13.29
CA SER A 231 13.23 3.36 -13.44
C SER A 231 13.44 2.25 -14.47
N GLY A 232 12.78 2.35 -15.66
CA GLY A 232 12.89 1.37 -16.75
C GLY A 232 11.96 0.16 -16.65
N TYR A 233 11.19 0.03 -15.58
CA TYR A 233 10.10 -0.95 -15.46
C TYR A 233 8.76 -0.31 -15.82
N SER A 234 7.88 -1.10 -16.43
CA SER A 234 6.54 -0.65 -16.81
C SER A 234 5.56 -1.81 -16.60
N GLY A 235 4.39 -1.51 -16.05
CA GLY A 235 3.36 -2.51 -15.76
C GLY A 235 1.97 -1.90 -15.65
N ALA A 236 0.97 -2.76 -15.45
CA ALA A 236 -0.38 -2.35 -15.16
C ALA A 236 -0.49 -1.85 -13.71
N GLY A 237 -1.20 -0.74 -13.51
CA GLY A 237 -1.44 -0.17 -12.20
C GLY A 237 -2.84 0.42 -12.07
N ASP A 238 -3.39 0.34 -10.87
CA ASP A 238 -4.69 0.89 -10.51
C ASP A 238 -4.59 2.07 -9.52
N MET A 239 -3.39 2.39 -9.04
CA MET A 239 -3.18 3.51 -8.10
C MET A 239 -3.76 4.83 -8.59
N PRO A 240 -3.65 5.23 -9.89
CA PRO A 240 -4.20 6.50 -10.34
C PRO A 240 -5.73 6.64 -10.18
N TYR A 241 -6.46 5.55 -9.99
CA TYR A 241 -7.89 5.59 -9.66
C TYR A 241 -8.17 6.09 -8.24
N SER A 242 -7.19 6.05 -7.35
CA SER A 242 -7.33 6.51 -5.96
C SER A 242 -6.97 7.98 -5.76
N LEU A 243 -6.28 8.59 -6.72
CA LEU A 243 -5.82 9.98 -6.68
C LEU A 243 -6.88 10.89 -7.30
N LEU A 244 -7.80 11.41 -6.50
CA LEU A 244 -9.01 12.08 -6.97
C LEU A 244 -9.00 13.60 -6.72
N ASP A 245 -8.26 14.06 -5.74
CA ASP A 245 -8.18 15.47 -5.36
C ASP A 245 -6.71 15.88 -5.21
N GLY A 246 -6.40 17.16 -5.41
CA GLY A 246 -5.02 17.63 -5.38
C GLY A 246 -4.21 17.23 -6.62
N ASN A 247 -2.89 17.41 -6.53
CA ASN A 247 -1.92 16.97 -7.53
C ASN A 247 -0.75 16.30 -6.82
N ASP A 248 -1.08 15.38 -5.93
CA ASP A 248 -0.15 14.66 -5.09
C ASP A 248 -0.34 13.13 -5.23
N LEU A 249 0.29 12.35 -4.37
CA LEU A 249 0.23 10.89 -4.37
C LEU A 249 -0.52 10.32 -3.15
N LEU A 250 -1.31 11.16 -2.47
CA LEU A 250 -2.14 10.73 -1.35
C LEU A 250 -3.49 10.27 -1.88
N PRO A 251 -3.98 9.09 -1.45
CA PRO A 251 -5.24 8.56 -1.98
C PRO A 251 -6.46 9.12 -1.25
N GLU A 252 -7.53 9.35 -1.99
CA GLU A 252 -8.86 9.71 -1.46
C GLU A 252 -9.75 8.48 -1.25
N VAL A 253 -9.42 7.36 -1.88
CA VAL A 253 -10.14 6.09 -1.76
C VAL A 253 -9.17 4.92 -1.68
N PHE A 254 -9.56 3.87 -0.97
CA PHE A 254 -8.90 2.58 -1.11
C PHE A 254 -9.34 1.93 -2.43
N ILE A 255 -8.40 1.49 -3.24
CA ILE A 255 -8.67 0.83 -4.52
C ILE A 255 -8.26 -0.64 -4.46
N GLY A 256 -9.09 -1.52 -5.00
CA GLY A 256 -8.77 -2.92 -5.14
C GLY A 256 -9.42 -3.54 -6.38
N ARG A 257 -8.71 -4.45 -7.03
CA ARG A 257 -9.21 -5.18 -8.19
C ARG A 257 -9.57 -6.61 -7.80
N ILE A 258 -10.84 -6.96 -7.96
CA ILE A 258 -11.29 -8.35 -8.00
C ILE A 258 -11.06 -8.84 -9.43
N SER A 259 -9.82 -9.28 -9.69
CA SER A 259 -9.37 -9.65 -11.03
C SER A 259 -9.99 -10.98 -11.46
N VAL A 260 -11.05 -10.91 -12.25
CA VAL A 260 -11.84 -12.05 -12.71
C VAL A 260 -12.22 -11.90 -14.18
N GLY A 261 -12.01 -12.96 -14.96
CA GLY A 261 -12.33 -12.98 -16.40
C GLY A 261 -13.62 -13.76 -16.74
N SER A 262 -14.13 -14.53 -15.78
CA SER A 262 -15.23 -15.46 -16.00
C SER A 262 -16.19 -15.58 -14.80
N SER A 263 -17.36 -16.18 -15.03
CA SER A 263 -18.31 -16.50 -13.96
C SER A 263 -17.76 -17.55 -12.99
N SER A 264 -16.86 -18.42 -13.43
CA SER A 264 -16.19 -19.40 -12.57
C SER A 264 -15.27 -18.70 -11.59
N ASP A 265 -14.45 -17.74 -12.07
CA ASP A 265 -13.56 -16.95 -11.21
C ASP A 265 -14.38 -16.18 -10.17
N LEU A 266 -15.48 -15.52 -10.61
CA LEU A 266 -16.40 -14.85 -9.68
C LEU A 266 -16.95 -15.79 -8.59
N SER A 267 -17.36 -17.00 -8.99
CA SER A 267 -17.81 -18.00 -8.04
C SER A 267 -16.76 -18.32 -6.98
N ASN A 268 -15.54 -18.61 -7.41
CA ASN A 268 -14.47 -18.98 -6.49
C ASN A 268 -14.12 -17.82 -5.55
N VAL A 269 -13.84 -16.66 -6.11
CA VAL A 269 -13.38 -15.49 -5.32
C VAL A 269 -14.45 -15.02 -4.34
N ILE A 270 -15.69 -14.87 -4.79
CA ILE A 270 -16.76 -14.34 -3.94
C ILE A 270 -17.17 -15.37 -2.87
N ASN A 271 -17.24 -16.65 -3.21
CA ASN A 271 -17.54 -17.68 -2.22
C ASN A 271 -16.45 -17.75 -1.12
N LYS A 272 -15.17 -17.68 -1.47
CA LYS A 272 -14.08 -17.63 -0.49
C LYS A 272 -14.22 -16.40 0.42
N THR A 273 -14.40 -15.22 -0.17
CA THR A 273 -14.57 -13.97 0.57
C THR A 273 -15.75 -14.03 1.54
N LEU A 274 -16.92 -14.44 1.04
CA LEU A 274 -18.14 -14.49 1.86
C LEU A 274 -18.09 -15.61 2.90
N ALA A 275 -17.47 -16.74 2.59
CA ALA A 275 -17.30 -17.81 3.57
C ALA A 275 -16.42 -17.35 4.73
N TYR A 276 -15.35 -16.63 4.44
CA TYR A 276 -14.47 -16.06 5.45
C TYR A 276 -15.20 -15.00 6.29
N GLU A 277 -15.79 -13.98 5.66
CA GLU A 277 -16.44 -12.88 6.37
C GLU A 277 -17.68 -13.27 7.17
N LYS A 278 -18.46 -14.22 6.65
CA LYS A 278 -19.64 -14.78 7.35
C LYS A 278 -19.26 -15.84 8.38
N ALA A 279 -18.00 -16.25 8.42
CA ALA A 279 -17.49 -17.33 9.28
C ALA A 279 -18.30 -18.64 9.17
N THR A 280 -18.92 -18.91 8.01
CA THR A 280 -19.83 -20.04 7.82
C THR A 280 -19.16 -21.41 7.91
N TYR A 281 -17.84 -21.43 7.76
CA TYR A 281 -17.01 -22.63 7.77
C TYR A 281 -16.40 -22.94 9.15
N LEU A 282 -16.44 -22.04 10.11
CA LEU A 282 -15.82 -22.24 11.43
C LEU A 282 -16.34 -23.49 12.13
N SER A 283 -17.62 -23.82 11.95
CA SER A 283 -18.21 -25.05 12.50
C SER A 283 -17.76 -26.33 11.77
N GLN A 284 -17.11 -26.23 10.62
CA GLN A 284 -16.68 -27.36 9.79
C GLN A 284 -15.19 -27.62 9.89
N ILE A 285 -14.42 -26.67 10.43
CA ILE A 285 -12.97 -26.77 10.60
C ILE A 285 -12.69 -26.94 12.08
N SER A 286 -12.07 -28.06 12.42
CA SER A 286 -11.73 -28.44 13.80
C SER A 286 -10.30 -28.08 14.20
N ASP A 287 -9.51 -27.56 13.27
CA ASP A 287 -8.15 -27.12 13.51
C ASP A 287 -8.04 -25.59 13.59
N GLU A 288 -7.05 -25.10 14.30
CA GLU A 288 -6.82 -23.67 14.59
C GLU A 288 -5.97 -23.01 13.50
N TRP A 289 -6.27 -23.28 12.22
CA TRP A 289 -5.55 -22.77 11.07
C TRP A 289 -5.40 -21.24 11.05
N TYR A 290 -6.33 -20.52 11.66
CA TYR A 290 -6.34 -19.06 11.78
C TYR A 290 -5.28 -18.51 12.75
N GLU A 291 -4.62 -19.37 13.51
CA GLU A 291 -3.49 -19.02 14.40
C GLU A 291 -2.13 -19.32 13.76
N ARG A 292 -2.12 -19.72 12.48
CA ARG A 292 -0.92 -20.08 11.75
C ARG A 292 -0.50 -19.02 10.75
N ALA A 293 0.82 -18.84 10.64
CA ALA A 293 1.45 -18.03 9.61
C ALA A 293 2.57 -18.81 8.91
N ALA A 294 2.73 -18.58 7.60
CA ALA A 294 3.78 -19.18 6.77
C ALA A 294 4.64 -18.08 6.17
N LEU A 295 5.92 -18.03 6.51
CA LEU A 295 6.85 -16.98 6.10
C LEU A 295 8.00 -17.56 5.29
N CYS A 296 8.14 -17.14 4.03
CA CYS A 296 9.13 -17.64 3.10
C CYS A 296 10.09 -16.54 2.65
N GLY A 297 11.38 -16.73 2.84
CA GLY A 297 12.43 -15.79 2.42
C GLY A 297 13.49 -16.45 1.55
N ASP A 298 13.61 -16.05 0.28
CA ASP A 298 14.66 -16.51 -0.63
C ASP A 298 15.80 -15.47 -0.73
N PRO A 299 16.95 -15.69 -0.08
CA PRO A 299 18.07 -14.78 -0.10
C PRO A 299 18.95 -14.90 -1.36
N SER A 300 18.67 -15.81 -2.29
CA SER A 300 19.56 -16.15 -3.40
C SER A 300 20.00 -14.97 -4.26
N SER A 301 19.10 -13.99 -4.47
CA SER A 301 19.37 -12.80 -5.29
C SER A 301 19.14 -11.48 -4.54
N SER A 302 18.28 -11.46 -3.53
CA SER A 302 17.99 -10.27 -2.71
C SER A 302 18.85 -10.19 -1.45
N GLY A 303 19.69 -11.21 -1.22
CA GLY A 303 20.52 -11.27 -0.03
C GLY A 303 19.73 -11.43 1.27
N ASN A 304 20.40 -11.17 2.39
CA ASN A 304 19.88 -11.45 3.73
C ASN A 304 18.66 -10.59 4.13
N SER A 305 18.37 -9.53 3.39
CA SER A 305 17.20 -8.67 3.66
C SER A 305 15.88 -9.44 3.63
N THR A 306 15.77 -10.49 2.81
CA THR A 306 14.57 -11.34 2.74
C THR A 306 14.36 -12.15 4.00
N VAL A 307 15.44 -12.60 4.62
CA VAL A 307 15.44 -13.34 5.88
C VAL A 307 15.07 -12.40 7.03
N ILE A 308 15.80 -11.29 7.16
CA ILE A 308 15.57 -10.30 8.24
C ILE A 308 14.14 -9.78 8.23
N THR A 309 13.58 -9.48 7.04
CA THR A 309 12.19 -9.03 6.91
C THR A 309 11.23 -10.07 7.46
N ASN A 310 11.42 -11.36 7.11
CA ASN A 310 10.53 -12.41 7.57
C ASN A 310 10.69 -12.71 9.07
N GLU A 311 11.91 -12.67 9.59
CA GLU A 311 12.16 -12.80 11.04
C GLU A 311 11.50 -11.66 11.83
N TYR A 312 11.54 -10.43 11.30
CA TYR A 312 10.85 -9.29 11.90
C TYR A 312 9.32 -9.50 11.90
N VAL A 313 8.74 -9.94 10.78
CA VAL A 313 7.31 -10.26 10.69
C VAL A 313 6.92 -11.39 11.64
N ALA A 314 7.76 -12.44 11.75
CA ALA A 314 7.51 -13.53 12.68
C ALA A 314 7.41 -13.03 14.13
N ASN A 315 8.38 -12.22 14.57
CA ASN A 315 8.38 -11.67 15.93
C ASN A 315 7.14 -10.82 16.23
N ILE A 316 6.66 -10.04 15.25
CA ILE A 316 5.42 -9.26 15.41
C ILE A 316 4.21 -10.17 15.52
N MET A 317 4.11 -11.21 14.67
CA MET A 317 2.99 -12.14 14.69
C MET A 317 2.91 -12.95 15.98
N GLU A 318 4.04 -13.46 16.46
CA GLU A 318 4.13 -14.15 17.75
C GLU A 318 3.73 -13.21 18.91
N ALA A 319 4.21 -11.97 18.90
CA ALA A 319 3.81 -10.97 19.89
C ALA A 319 2.33 -10.59 19.83
N TYR A 320 1.72 -10.70 18.67
CA TYR A 320 0.28 -10.47 18.47
C TYR A 320 -0.58 -11.67 18.90
N GLY A 321 0.00 -12.87 19.02
CA GLY A 321 -0.65 -14.06 19.51
C GLY A 321 -0.82 -15.21 18.50
N PHE A 322 -0.09 -15.17 17.38
CA PHE A 322 0.00 -16.35 16.51
C PHE A 322 0.79 -17.45 17.22
N GLU A 323 0.22 -18.65 17.30
CA GLU A 323 0.82 -19.77 18.03
C GLU A 323 1.74 -20.63 17.15
N ASP A 324 1.53 -20.64 15.81
CA ASP A 324 2.25 -21.47 14.85
C ASP A 324 2.79 -20.62 13.71
N VAL A 325 3.96 -20.01 13.89
CA VAL A 325 4.65 -19.21 12.87
C VAL A 325 5.74 -20.02 12.20
N ASN A 326 5.44 -20.59 11.03
CA ASN A 326 6.35 -21.42 10.27
C ASN A 326 7.22 -20.58 9.32
N GLY A 327 8.55 -20.80 9.35
CA GLY A 327 9.49 -20.08 8.51
C GLY A 327 10.34 -20.98 7.61
N ASN A 328 10.53 -20.59 6.36
CA ASN A 328 11.57 -21.12 5.48
C ASN A 328 12.47 -19.96 5.00
N TYR A 329 13.60 -19.78 5.69
CA TYR A 329 14.55 -18.67 5.48
C TYR A 329 15.86 -19.19 4.90
N GLY A 330 15.95 -19.32 3.57
CA GLY A 330 17.18 -19.72 2.89
C GLY A 330 17.46 -21.22 2.85
N ASN A 331 16.51 -22.08 3.23
CA ASN A 331 16.70 -23.53 3.25
C ASN A 331 16.48 -24.22 1.90
N GLY A 332 16.05 -23.46 0.87
CA GLY A 332 15.68 -24.02 -0.45
C GLY A 332 14.32 -24.71 -0.43
N ASN A 333 14.00 -25.42 -1.52
CA ASN A 333 12.73 -26.14 -1.70
C ASN A 333 11.48 -25.27 -1.43
N TYR A 334 11.55 -24.00 -1.81
CA TYR A 334 10.55 -22.99 -1.46
C TYR A 334 9.16 -23.30 -2.02
N SER A 335 9.08 -23.77 -3.28
CA SER A 335 7.79 -24.03 -3.92
C SER A 335 7.01 -25.16 -3.23
N ASN A 336 7.64 -26.31 -2.98
CA ASN A 336 6.99 -27.42 -2.29
C ASN A 336 6.66 -27.05 -0.84
N TRP A 337 7.55 -26.29 -0.17
CA TRP A 337 7.29 -25.83 1.19
C TRP A 337 6.05 -24.92 1.24
N MET A 338 5.90 -23.99 0.30
CA MET A 338 4.74 -23.10 0.24
C MET A 338 3.46 -23.88 -0.10
N GLU A 339 3.52 -24.89 -0.99
CA GLU A 339 2.41 -25.80 -1.26
C GLU A 339 1.98 -26.55 0.01
N ASP A 340 2.93 -27.15 0.74
CA ASP A 340 2.68 -27.86 2.00
C ASP A 340 2.00 -26.93 3.04
N GLN A 341 2.44 -25.65 3.12
CA GLN A 341 1.82 -24.69 4.04
C GLN A 341 0.40 -24.30 3.61
N LEU A 342 0.13 -24.17 2.31
CA LEU A 342 -1.22 -23.95 1.80
C LEU A 342 -2.12 -25.15 2.12
N GLU A 343 -1.68 -26.37 1.88
CA GLU A 343 -2.47 -27.58 2.21
C GLU A 343 -2.74 -27.73 3.69
N TYR A 344 -1.75 -27.43 4.53
CA TYR A 344 -1.91 -27.44 5.96
C TYR A 344 -2.91 -26.37 6.42
N GLY A 345 -2.89 -25.22 5.75
CA GLY A 345 -3.75 -24.07 6.00
C GLY A 345 -3.15 -23.11 7.01
N CYS A 346 -3.11 -21.84 6.62
CA CYS A 346 -2.66 -20.74 7.45
C CYS A 346 -3.51 -19.50 7.19
N LEU A 347 -3.58 -18.58 8.17
CA LEU A 347 -4.27 -17.30 8.01
C LEU A 347 -3.44 -16.31 7.22
N TYR A 348 -2.13 -16.37 7.37
CA TYR A 348 -1.22 -15.44 6.73
C TYR A 348 -0.09 -16.18 6.03
N MET A 349 0.22 -15.78 4.80
CA MET A 349 1.33 -16.32 4.02
C MET A 349 2.12 -15.17 3.43
N ASN A 350 3.43 -15.12 3.70
CA ASN A 350 4.33 -14.11 3.14
C ASN A 350 5.46 -14.77 2.36
N TYR A 351 5.72 -14.23 1.17
CA TYR A 351 6.93 -14.54 0.40
C TYR A 351 7.73 -13.27 0.13
N ARG A 352 9.03 -13.34 0.38
CA ARG A 352 9.98 -12.27 0.05
C ARG A 352 11.13 -12.83 -0.78
N GLY A 353 11.33 -12.29 -2.00
CA GLY A 353 12.37 -12.70 -2.93
C GLY A 353 12.77 -11.57 -3.87
N TYR A 354 13.49 -11.89 -4.96
CA TYR A 354 13.95 -10.93 -5.95
C TYR A 354 13.00 -10.80 -7.15
N TYR A 355 12.77 -11.94 -7.85
CA TYR A 355 11.92 -11.99 -9.04
C TYR A 355 11.18 -13.33 -9.07
N GLY A 356 9.87 -13.27 -9.37
CA GLY A 356 9.01 -14.45 -9.27
C GLY A 356 8.90 -14.98 -7.84
N SER A 357 8.57 -16.24 -7.66
CA SER A 357 8.27 -16.86 -6.37
C SER A 357 9.03 -18.17 -6.14
N SER A 358 10.28 -18.25 -6.60
CA SER A 358 11.21 -19.38 -6.38
C SER A 358 10.61 -20.74 -6.76
N GLY A 359 9.94 -20.78 -7.91
CA GLY A 359 9.32 -21.97 -8.47
C GLY A 359 7.87 -22.22 -8.06
N PHE A 360 7.36 -21.53 -7.06
CA PHE A 360 5.94 -21.60 -6.71
C PHE A 360 5.08 -20.98 -7.81
N GLY A 361 4.15 -21.73 -8.35
CA GLY A 361 3.35 -21.32 -9.50
C GLY A 361 2.02 -22.05 -9.61
N SER A 362 1.47 -22.09 -10.82
CA SER A 362 0.15 -22.68 -11.09
C SER A 362 0.07 -24.18 -10.75
N GLY A 363 1.19 -24.89 -10.78
CA GLY A 363 1.25 -26.32 -10.41
C GLY A 363 0.90 -26.50 -8.93
N GLU A 364 1.63 -25.82 -8.08
CA GLU A 364 1.47 -25.86 -6.63
C GLU A 364 0.13 -25.24 -6.18
N ILE A 365 -0.27 -24.12 -6.80
CA ILE A 365 -1.55 -23.48 -6.52
C ILE A 365 -2.73 -24.41 -6.79
N ASN A 366 -2.74 -25.07 -7.96
CA ASN A 366 -3.82 -26.00 -8.31
C ASN A 366 -3.69 -27.36 -7.61
N GLY A 367 -2.51 -27.71 -7.09
CA GLY A 367 -2.25 -28.91 -6.32
C GLY A 367 -2.78 -28.82 -4.89
N ALA A 368 -2.80 -27.63 -4.31
CA ALA A 368 -3.23 -27.43 -2.94
C ALA A 368 -4.69 -27.79 -2.71
N ASN A 369 -4.97 -28.47 -1.60
CA ASN A 369 -6.31 -28.93 -1.22
C ASN A 369 -6.66 -28.46 0.20
N ASN A 370 -6.74 -27.15 0.39
CA ASN A 370 -6.92 -26.49 1.68
C ASN A 370 -8.37 -26.16 2.03
N GLY A 371 -9.33 -26.33 1.10
CA GLY A 371 -10.73 -26.00 1.30
C GLY A 371 -10.92 -24.51 1.62
N TYR A 372 -11.49 -24.20 2.77
CA TYR A 372 -11.72 -22.82 3.20
C TYR A 372 -10.57 -22.18 4.01
N LYS A 373 -9.46 -22.91 4.21
CA LYS A 373 -8.29 -22.40 4.95
C LYS A 373 -7.41 -21.51 4.06
N ASN A 374 -7.98 -20.43 3.57
CA ASN A 374 -7.34 -19.55 2.59
C ASN A 374 -6.56 -18.42 3.29
N PRO A 375 -5.27 -18.25 3.01
CA PRO A 375 -4.47 -17.20 3.62
C PRO A 375 -4.74 -15.81 3.01
N PHE A 376 -4.48 -14.80 3.81
CA PHE A 376 -4.06 -13.50 3.29
C PHE A 376 -2.62 -13.65 2.80
N ALA A 377 -2.44 -13.65 1.48
CA ALA A 377 -1.14 -13.89 0.87
C ALA A 377 -0.48 -12.57 0.44
N VAL A 378 0.76 -12.35 0.88
CA VAL A 378 1.58 -11.18 0.56
C VAL A 378 2.85 -11.64 -0.13
N PHE A 379 3.01 -11.28 -1.41
CA PHE A 379 4.19 -11.60 -2.21
C PHE A 379 4.97 -10.32 -2.49
N ILE A 380 6.12 -10.15 -1.83
CA ILE A 380 6.99 -8.98 -1.95
C ILE A 380 8.15 -9.35 -2.87
N THR A 381 7.92 -9.26 -4.16
CA THR A 381 8.87 -9.64 -5.22
C THR A 381 8.46 -9.01 -6.55
N CYS A 382 9.40 -8.92 -7.49
CA CYS A 382 9.09 -8.46 -8.85
C CYS A 382 8.42 -9.57 -9.68
N GLY A 383 7.56 -9.19 -10.64
CA GLY A 383 7.02 -10.08 -11.68
C GLY A 383 5.88 -11.01 -11.27
N THR A 384 5.29 -10.84 -10.07
CA THR A 384 4.17 -11.67 -9.60
C THR A 384 2.82 -10.96 -9.63
N GLY A 385 2.78 -9.65 -9.77
CA GLY A 385 1.57 -8.85 -9.68
C GLY A 385 1.22 -8.02 -10.92
N ASP A 386 1.96 -8.14 -12.03
CA ASP A 386 1.64 -7.43 -13.27
C ASP A 386 0.44 -8.10 -13.96
N PHE A 387 -0.73 -7.52 -13.78
CA PHE A 387 -2.01 -8.04 -14.24
C PHE A 387 -2.40 -7.60 -15.66
N ASN A 388 -1.47 -7.04 -16.45
CA ASN A 388 -1.71 -6.83 -17.88
C ASN A 388 -1.85 -8.17 -18.65
N SER A 389 -1.31 -9.23 -18.06
CA SER A 389 -1.53 -10.64 -18.43
C SER A 389 -1.70 -11.44 -17.14
N THR A 390 -2.28 -12.65 -17.21
CA THR A 390 -2.54 -13.44 -16.01
C THR A 390 -1.27 -13.63 -15.16
N SER A 391 -1.22 -12.97 -14.02
CA SER A 391 -0.12 -13.00 -13.07
C SER A 391 -0.24 -14.16 -12.07
N LEU A 392 0.84 -14.43 -11.32
CA LEU A 392 0.80 -15.43 -10.25
C LEU A 392 -0.21 -15.04 -9.15
N SER A 393 -0.24 -13.76 -8.78
CA SER A 393 -1.17 -13.25 -7.78
C SER A 393 -2.63 -13.46 -8.19
N GLU A 394 -2.97 -13.27 -9.47
CA GLU A 394 -4.30 -13.55 -9.97
C GLU A 394 -4.62 -15.06 -9.98
N GLN A 395 -3.65 -15.92 -10.32
CA GLN A 395 -3.84 -17.37 -10.27
C GLN A 395 -4.16 -17.83 -8.86
N LEU A 396 -3.38 -17.37 -7.86
CA LEU A 396 -3.60 -17.68 -6.46
C LEU A 396 -4.96 -17.14 -5.96
N PHE A 397 -5.34 -15.95 -6.41
CA PHE A 397 -6.60 -15.32 -6.05
C PHE A 397 -7.83 -16.04 -6.63
N ARG A 398 -7.73 -16.54 -7.86
CA ARG A 398 -8.83 -17.21 -8.58
C ARG A 398 -8.99 -18.70 -8.25
N ALA A 399 -7.94 -19.37 -7.71
CA ALA A 399 -7.92 -20.79 -7.41
C ALA A 399 -8.90 -21.24 -6.33
#